data_cdec27b395166b03053f389065163964
#
_entry.id   cdec27b395166b03053f389065163964
#
_cell.length_a   1.000
_cell.length_b   1.000
_cell.length_c   1.000
_cell.angle_alpha   90.00
_cell.angle_beta   90.00
_cell.angle_gamma   90.00
#
_symmetry.space_group_name_H-M   'P 1'
#
loop_
_entity.id
_entity.type
_entity.pdbx_description
1 polymer ?
#
loop_
_entity_poly.entity_id
_entity_poly.type
_entity_poly.pdbx_seq_one_letter_code
_entity_poly.pdbx_strand_id
1 'polypeptide(L)'
;MITAIIRNKDNTLVLDFPCDIYSVYTKLQSIGIAKSPKQIPLTDNEDEDIGVKLYSESDFGQHLLLTLNEKNTVADANMLTLVVGAASEDIKEELEQNILYDQYSSMDEVVAAVRQMTQDAGPVKAVFFCPLVGNIDEGDGNMFTVGDSYLADSANEIAEALKEYTANDENDMAAYYNEDDAVSEKLTSAVWSVEMHGDRLFGRIDCSLKEALTAEETEALRDWIIGQCSDGIGEVFEQQPIDTMDGNLFVSFWHSGDDYAMMTESEFDEYRKQNEMRMGGMQI
;
A
#
# COMPACT_ATOMS: atom_id res chain seq x y z
N MET A 1 -8.00 14.76 15.05
CA MET A 1 -7.57 13.50 15.74
C MET A 1 -8.27 13.44 17.09
N ILE A 2 -8.54 12.23 17.58
CA ILE A 2 -9.22 12.02 18.87
C ILE A 2 -8.18 11.71 19.94
N THR A 3 -8.29 12.36 21.08
CA THR A 3 -7.47 12.12 22.27
C THR A 3 -8.33 11.47 23.36
N ALA A 4 -7.84 10.38 23.96
CA ALA A 4 -8.46 9.70 25.07
C ALA A 4 -7.74 10.03 26.39
N ILE A 5 -8.47 10.47 27.40
CA ILE A 5 -8.03 10.56 28.79
C ILE A 5 -8.60 9.36 29.53
N ILE A 6 -7.73 8.46 29.95
CA ILE A 6 -8.10 7.23 30.66
C ILE A 6 -7.65 7.33 32.11
N ARG A 7 -8.60 7.17 33.00
CA ARG A 7 -8.39 7.25 34.46
C ARG A 7 -8.50 5.83 35.07
N ASN A 8 -7.57 5.51 35.96
CA ASN A 8 -7.66 4.34 36.82
C ASN A 8 -7.31 4.79 38.25
N LYS A 9 -8.34 5.03 39.08
CA LYS A 9 -8.22 5.65 40.42
C LYS A 9 -7.48 6.99 40.33
N ASP A 10 -6.28 7.07 40.95
CA ASP A 10 -5.47 8.30 40.99
C ASP A 10 -4.53 8.43 39.78
N ASN A 11 -4.46 7.42 38.92
CA ASN A 11 -3.59 7.42 37.74
C ASN A 11 -4.36 7.87 36.50
N THR A 12 -3.71 8.68 35.67
CA THR A 12 -4.28 9.17 34.42
C THR A 12 -3.30 8.90 33.27
N LEU A 13 -3.84 8.48 32.13
CA LEU A 13 -3.14 8.26 30.88
C LEU A 13 -3.80 9.08 29.79
N VAL A 14 -3.00 9.77 28.98
CA VAL A 14 -3.45 10.46 27.77
C VAL A 14 -2.94 9.70 26.56
N LEU A 15 -3.84 9.41 25.61
CA LEU A 15 -3.55 8.71 24.38
C LEU A 15 -4.11 9.49 23.19
N ASP A 16 -3.25 9.78 22.23
CA ASP A 16 -3.67 10.35 20.96
C ASP A 16 -3.88 9.23 19.93
N PHE A 17 -5.08 9.14 19.38
CA PHE A 17 -5.44 8.17 18.35
C PHE A 17 -5.27 8.75 16.94
N PRO A 18 -4.88 7.92 15.93
CA PRO A 18 -4.61 6.48 16.05
C PRO A 18 -3.23 6.19 16.63
N CYS A 19 -3.14 5.08 17.35
CA CYS A 19 -1.86 4.53 17.78
C CYS A 19 -1.87 2.98 17.70
N ASP A 20 -0.68 2.39 17.72
CA ASP A 20 -0.55 0.93 17.71
C ASP A 20 -1.24 0.29 18.91
N ILE A 21 -2.03 -0.74 18.67
CA ILE A 21 -2.88 -1.39 19.70
C ILE A 21 -2.06 -2.04 20.81
N TYR A 22 -0.85 -2.54 20.53
CA TYR A 22 0.05 -3.09 21.56
C TYR A 22 0.61 -1.98 22.44
N SER A 23 0.91 -0.82 21.86
CA SER A 23 1.30 0.39 22.59
C SER A 23 0.18 0.87 23.50
N VAL A 24 -1.09 0.85 23.05
CA VAL A 24 -2.25 1.14 23.90
C VAL A 24 -2.28 0.20 25.10
N TYR A 25 -2.19 -1.10 24.84
CA TYR A 25 -2.21 -2.11 25.92
C TYR A 25 -1.07 -1.92 26.93
N THR A 26 0.16 -1.71 26.46
CA THR A 26 1.34 -1.49 27.33
C THR A 26 1.17 -0.23 28.19
N LYS A 27 0.67 0.86 27.62
CA LYS A 27 0.40 2.12 28.33
C LYS A 27 -0.71 1.96 29.35
N LEU A 28 -1.77 1.19 29.07
CA LEU A 28 -2.82 0.86 30.03
C LEU A 28 -2.26 0.08 31.23
N GLN A 29 -1.37 -0.89 30.98
CA GLN A 29 -0.71 -1.61 32.06
C GLN A 29 0.13 -0.69 32.95
N SER A 30 0.77 0.33 32.40
CA SER A 30 1.59 1.28 33.18
C SER A 30 0.81 2.06 34.23
N ILE A 31 -0.52 2.22 34.03
CA ILE A 31 -1.42 2.83 35.02
C ILE A 31 -2.24 1.80 35.81
N GLY A 32 -1.84 0.52 35.75
CA GLY A 32 -2.47 -0.57 36.50
C GLY A 32 -3.73 -1.16 35.89
N ILE A 33 -4.05 -0.91 34.61
CA ILE A 33 -5.17 -1.51 33.90
C ILE A 33 -4.68 -2.79 33.19
N ALA A 34 -5.12 -3.95 33.66
CA ALA A 34 -4.83 -5.26 33.04
C ALA A 34 -5.84 -5.65 31.94
N LYS A 35 -6.96 -4.96 31.82
CA LYS A 35 -7.98 -5.21 30.78
C LYS A 35 -7.44 -4.88 29.41
N SER A 36 -7.86 -5.68 28.40
CA SER A 36 -7.62 -5.36 27.00
C SER A 36 -8.35 -4.07 26.59
N PRO A 37 -7.81 -3.26 25.66
CA PRO A 37 -8.51 -2.09 25.11
C PRO A 37 -9.93 -2.40 24.60
N LYS A 38 -10.18 -3.62 24.11
CA LYS A 38 -11.51 -4.11 23.69
C LYS A 38 -12.50 -4.37 24.85
N GLN A 39 -12.04 -4.31 26.09
CA GLN A 39 -12.84 -4.57 27.29
C GLN A 39 -13.06 -3.29 28.12
N ILE A 40 -12.60 -2.15 27.65
CA ILE A 40 -12.72 -0.86 28.33
C ILE A 40 -13.73 -0.01 27.58
N PRO A 41 -14.97 0.12 28.10
CA PRO A 41 -16.00 0.93 27.45
C PRO A 41 -15.67 2.42 27.53
N LEU A 42 -16.23 3.20 26.59
CA LEU A 42 -16.10 4.66 26.56
C LEU A 42 -17.09 5.29 27.55
N THR A 43 -16.81 5.16 28.83
CA THR A 43 -17.63 5.72 29.92
C THR A 43 -16.77 6.58 30.82
N ASP A 44 -17.29 7.75 31.23
CA ASP A 44 -16.64 8.67 32.19
C ASP A 44 -17.45 8.70 33.51
N ASN A 45 -17.95 7.56 33.93
CA ASN A 45 -18.68 7.45 35.21
C ASN A 45 -17.69 7.52 36.37
N GLU A 46 -17.90 8.46 37.29
CA GLU A 46 -17.04 8.66 38.49
C GLU A 46 -17.11 7.48 39.47
N ASP A 47 -18.19 6.71 39.44
CA ASP A 47 -18.39 5.53 40.31
C ASP A 47 -17.64 4.30 39.82
N GLU A 48 -17.06 4.34 38.59
CA GLU A 48 -16.29 3.26 38.04
C GLU A 48 -14.77 3.44 38.27
N ASP A 49 -14.07 2.32 38.57
CA ASP A 49 -12.61 2.32 38.75
C ASP A 49 -11.84 2.84 37.51
N ILE A 50 -12.39 2.60 36.29
CA ILE A 50 -11.80 3.02 35.03
C ILE A 50 -12.78 3.97 34.34
N GLY A 51 -12.37 5.22 34.13
CA GLY A 51 -13.11 6.20 33.35
C GLY A 51 -12.37 6.53 32.04
N VAL A 52 -13.11 6.75 30.96
CA VAL A 52 -12.58 7.12 29.65
C VAL A 52 -13.33 8.35 29.14
N LYS A 53 -12.59 9.44 28.93
CA LYS A 53 -13.09 10.64 28.29
C LYS A 53 -12.40 10.88 26.97
N LEU A 54 -13.19 11.12 25.93
CA LEU A 54 -12.68 11.48 24.61
C LEU A 54 -12.85 12.96 24.34
N TYR A 55 -11.90 13.55 23.63
CA TYR A 55 -12.02 14.90 23.10
C TYR A 55 -11.22 15.05 21.78
N SER A 56 -11.50 16.11 21.04
CA SER A 56 -10.74 16.51 19.87
C SER A 56 -10.63 18.02 19.80
N GLU A 57 -9.48 18.50 19.31
CA GLU A 57 -9.26 19.93 19.04
C GLU A 57 -9.74 20.33 17.62
N SER A 58 -9.90 19.37 16.70
CA SER A 58 -10.42 19.64 15.35
C SER A 58 -11.93 19.46 15.28
N ASP A 59 -12.60 20.28 14.48
CA ASP A 59 -14.04 20.20 14.26
C ASP A 59 -14.44 18.83 13.72
N PHE A 60 -13.73 18.32 12.72
CA PHE A 60 -13.96 16.98 12.19
C PHE A 60 -13.85 15.89 13.26
N GLY A 61 -12.82 15.95 14.11
CA GLY A 61 -12.67 15.01 15.20
C GLY A 61 -13.81 15.13 16.24
N GLN A 62 -14.35 16.33 16.49
CA GLN A 62 -15.53 16.51 17.34
C GLN A 62 -16.77 15.88 16.71
N HIS A 63 -16.96 15.99 15.39
CA HIS A 63 -18.05 15.32 14.70
C HIS A 63 -17.92 13.79 14.76
N LEU A 64 -16.72 13.24 14.62
CA LEU A 64 -16.48 11.81 14.81
C LEU A 64 -16.86 11.32 16.21
N LEU A 65 -16.64 12.13 17.25
CA LEU A 65 -17.05 11.76 18.62
C LEU A 65 -18.56 11.55 18.76
N LEU A 66 -19.40 12.19 17.92
CA LEU A 66 -20.85 11.99 17.94
C LEU A 66 -21.28 10.58 17.53
N THR A 67 -20.42 9.87 16.82
CA THR A 67 -20.67 8.49 16.35
C THR A 67 -20.24 7.42 17.36
N LEU A 68 -19.58 7.83 18.45
CA LEU A 68 -19.13 6.97 19.55
C LEU A 68 -20.08 7.09 20.74
N ASN A 69 -20.28 5.99 21.46
CA ASN A 69 -21.12 5.93 22.64
C ASN A 69 -20.57 4.93 23.67
N GLU A 70 -21.24 4.76 24.81
CA GLU A 70 -20.82 3.89 25.92
C GLU A 70 -20.73 2.39 25.56
N LYS A 71 -21.29 1.95 24.42
CA LYS A 71 -21.16 0.56 23.95
C LYS A 71 -19.83 0.34 23.21
N ASN A 72 -19.21 1.40 22.74
CA ASN A 72 -17.91 1.35 22.11
C ASN A 72 -16.80 1.25 23.16
N THR A 73 -15.63 0.78 22.72
CA THR A 73 -14.46 0.57 23.57
C THR A 73 -13.29 1.48 23.16
N VAL A 74 -12.26 1.53 23.97
CA VAL A 74 -10.99 2.21 23.66
C VAL A 74 -10.42 1.69 22.33
N ALA A 75 -10.53 0.37 22.05
CA ALA A 75 -10.10 -0.20 20.79
C ALA A 75 -10.92 0.30 19.59
N ASP A 76 -12.23 0.49 19.79
CA ASP A 76 -13.13 0.98 18.74
C ASP A 76 -12.82 2.45 18.38
N ALA A 77 -12.59 3.31 19.37
CA ALA A 77 -12.18 4.69 19.12
C ALA A 77 -10.83 4.78 18.37
N ASN A 78 -9.87 3.93 18.74
CA ASN A 78 -8.61 3.84 18.04
C ASN A 78 -8.76 3.33 16.59
N MET A 79 -9.62 2.32 16.37
CA MET A 79 -9.91 1.79 15.05
C MET A 79 -10.62 2.81 14.16
N LEU A 80 -11.62 3.53 14.69
CA LEU A 80 -12.31 4.60 13.95
C LEU A 80 -11.32 5.64 13.45
N THR A 81 -10.45 6.14 14.33
CA THR A 81 -9.44 7.14 13.95
C THR A 81 -8.40 6.61 12.97
N LEU A 82 -8.04 5.32 13.05
CA LEU A 82 -7.14 4.67 12.10
C LEU A 82 -7.76 4.60 10.71
N VAL A 83 -9.01 4.13 10.61
CA VAL A 83 -9.72 3.97 9.33
C VAL A 83 -9.96 5.32 8.66
N VAL A 84 -10.48 6.30 9.42
CA VAL A 84 -10.75 7.64 8.90
C VAL A 84 -9.45 8.39 8.59
N GLY A 85 -8.41 8.19 9.40
CA GLY A 85 -7.10 8.80 9.19
C GLY A 85 -6.41 8.38 7.90
N ALA A 86 -6.67 7.15 7.44
CA ALA A 86 -6.15 6.59 6.19
C ALA A 86 -6.95 7.02 4.94
N ALA A 87 -8.14 7.62 5.11
CA ALA A 87 -8.96 8.10 4.00
C ALA A 87 -8.38 9.38 3.36
N SER A 88 -8.67 9.58 2.06
CA SER A 88 -8.34 10.82 1.37
C SER A 88 -9.09 12.03 1.96
N GLU A 89 -8.61 13.25 1.69
CA GLU A 89 -9.26 14.45 2.22
C GLU A 89 -10.69 14.61 1.67
N ASP A 90 -10.93 14.27 0.40
CA ASP A 90 -12.27 14.33 -0.21
C ASP A 90 -13.27 13.41 0.52
N ILE A 91 -12.84 12.19 0.86
CA ILE A 91 -13.64 11.25 1.67
C ILE A 91 -13.91 11.81 3.07
N LYS A 92 -12.91 12.45 3.69
CA LYS A 92 -13.05 13.07 5.01
C LYS A 92 -14.06 14.22 4.99
N GLU A 93 -14.02 15.08 3.95
CA GLU A 93 -14.97 16.16 3.77
C GLU A 93 -16.40 15.64 3.57
N GLU A 94 -16.58 14.61 2.76
CA GLU A 94 -17.88 13.97 2.55
C GLU A 94 -18.41 13.32 3.84
N LEU A 95 -17.55 12.63 4.59
CA LEU A 95 -17.90 12.04 5.89
C LEU A 95 -18.35 13.11 6.90
N GLU A 96 -17.62 14.21 6.98
CA GLU A 96 -17.95 15.30 7.91
C GLU A 96 -19.34 15.85 7.61
N GLN A 97 -19.64 16.10 6.33
CA GLN A 97 -20.96 16.55 5.90
C GLN A 97 -22.05 15.55 6.29
N ASN A 98 -21.83 14.26 6.00
CA ASN A 98 -22.80 13.21 6.25
C ASN A 98 -23.05 12.98 7.76
N ILE A 99 -22.03 13.12 8.61
CA ILE A 99 -22.18 13.06 10.07
C ILE A 99 -22.98 14.26 10.56
N LEU A 100 -22.69 15.47 10.06
CA LEU A 100 -23.42 16.69 10.44
C LEU A 100 -24.90 16.65 10.05
N TYR A 101 -25.25 15.94 8.97
CA TYR A 101 -26.64 15.76 8.55
C TYR A 101 -27.30 14.50 9.10
N ASP A 102 -26.76 13.92 10.20
CA ASP A 102 -27.29 12.73 10.88
C ASP A 102 -27.43 11.49 9.96
N GLN A 103 -26.64 11.39 8.87
CA GLN A 103 -26.66 10.24 8.00
C GLN A 103 -25.88 9.05 8.56
N TYR A 104 -24.90 9.34 9.42
CA TYR A 104 -24.13 8.33 10.16
C TYR A 104 -24.22 8.62 11.66
N SER A 105 -24.87 7.72 12.38
CA SER A 105 -25.15 7.83 13.81
C SER A 105 -24.30 6.88 14.68
N SER A 106 -23.50 6.03 14.06
CA SER A 106 -22.65 5.05 14.74
C SER A 106 -21.28 4.90 14.06
N MET A 107 -20.30 4.47 14.83
CA MET A 107 -18.97 4.15 14.36
C MET A 107 -19.00 3.11 13.22
N ASP A 108 -19.84 2.09 13.32
CA ASP A 108 -19.93 1.02 12.33
C ASP A 108 -20.40 1.56 10.97
N GLU A 109 -21.35 2.51 10.98
CA GLU A 109 -21.82 3.18 9.76
C GLU A 109 -20.70 4.02 9.12
N VAL A 110 -19.96 4.79 9.93
CA VAL A 110 -18.81 5.57 9.44
C VAL A 110 -17.73 4.67 8.84
N VAL A 111 -17.35 3.59 9.54
CA VAL A 111 -16.35 2.65 9.05
C VAL A 111 -16.80 1.96 7.75
N ALA A 112 -18.08 1.58 7.66
CA ALA A 112 -18.65 0.99 6.44
C ALA A 112 -18.65 2.00 5.29
N ALA A 113 -19.03 3.27 5.56
CA ALA A 113 -19.03 4.33 4.57
C ALA A 113 -17.63 4.63 4.04
N VAL A 114 -16.61 4.75 4.91
CA VAL A 114 -15.21 4.95 4.47
C VAL A 114 -14.76 3.82 3.54
N ARG A 115 -15.06 2.57 3.91
CA ARG A 115 -14.69 1.41 3.09
C ARG A 115 -15.39 1.44 1.73
N GLN A 116 -16.67 1.78 1.72
CA GLN A 116 -17.43 1.88 0.47
C GLN A 116 -16.90 3.01 -0.41
N MET A 117 -16.72 4.22 0.14
CA MET A 117 -16.19 5.37 -0.60
C MET A 117 -14.79 5.10 -1.13
N THR A 118 -13.93 4.42 -0.35
CA THR A 118 -12.59 4.03 -0.79
C THR A 118 -12.64 3.00 -1.93
N GLN A 119 -13.59 2.06 -1.90
CA GLN A 119 -13.80 1.11 -2.99
C GLN A 119 -14.38 1.79 -4.25
N ASP A 120 -15.32 2.70 -4.07
CA ASP A 120 -15.97 3.43 -5.18
C ASP A 120 -15.04 4.46 -5.82
N ALA A 121 -14.12 5.05 -5.03
CA ALA A 121 -13.10 5.97 -5.53
C ALA A 121 -12.01 5.24 -6.35
N GLY A 122 -11.90 3.91 -6.18
CA GLY A 122 -10.83 3.13 -6.80
C GLY A 122 -9.43 3.46 -6.26
N PRO A 123 -8.40 2.86 -6.82
CA PRO A 123 -7.04 3.11 -6.35
C PRO A 123 -6.57 4.52 -6.76
N VAL A 124 -6.14 5.30 -5.79
CA VAL A 124 -5.37 6.55 -6.01
C VAL A 124 -3.96 6.22 -6.52
N LYS A 125 -3.60 4.96 -6.49
CA LYS A 125 -2.39 4.40 -7.08
C LYS A 125 -2.76 3.25 -8.01
N ALA A 126 -2.02 3.12 -9.11
CA ALA A 126 -1.98 1.92 -9.92
C ALA A 126 -0.60 1.29 -9.76
N VAL A 127 -0.54 0.00 -9.50
CA VAL A 127 0.72 -0.73 -9.37
C VAL A 127 0.71 -1.88 -10.38
N PHE A 128 1.83 -2.02 -11.08
CA PHE A 128 2.01 -3.07 -12.07
C PHE A 128 3.25 -3.90 -11.74
N PHE A 129 3.20 -5.17 -12.12
CA PHE A 129 4.27 -6.13 -11.89
C PHE A 129 4.57 -6.92 -13.16
N CYS A 130 5.85 -7.12 -13.45
CA CYS A 130 6.29 -8.02 -14.50
C CYS A 130 7.43 -8.90 -13.97
N PRO A 131 7.38 -10.23 -14.13
CA PRO A 131 8.49 -11.09 -13.75
C PRO A 131 9.76 -10.69 -14.51
N LEU A 132 10.91 -10.76 -13.85
CA LEU A 132 12.20 -10.59 -14.49
C LEU A 132 12.79 -11.94 -14.86
N VAL A 133 13.58 -11.95 -15.94
CA VAL A 133 14.38 -13.08 -16.40
C VAL A 133 15.79 -12.59 -16.65
N GLY A 134 16.75 -13.48 -16.57
CA GLY A 134 18.15 -13.11 -16.75
C GLY A 134 18.95 -14.17 -17.51
N ASN A 135 19.97 -13.68 -18.21
CA ASN A 135 20.98 -14.51 -18.88
C ASN A 135 22.36 -14.01 -18.51
N ILE A 136 23.30 -14.92 -18.29
CA ILE A 136 24.72 -14.58 -18.07
C ILE A 136 25.52 -14.90 -19.32
N ASP A 137 26.43 -13.98 -19.72
CA ASP A 137 27.53 -14.21 -20.64
C ASP A 137 28.85 -14.28 -19.84
N GLU A 138 29.46 -15.46 -19.81
CA GLU A 138 30.75 -15.69 -19.15
C GLU A 138 31.94 -15.12 -19.96
N GLY A 139 31.67 -14.40 -21.05
CA GLY A 139 32.68 -13.75 -21.88
C GLY A 139 33.19 -14.58 -23.06
N ASP A 140 32.59 -15.73 -23.37
CA ASP A 140 32.87 -16.60 -24.49
C ASP A 140 31.84 -16.55 -25.63
N GLY A 141 30.79 -15.68 -25.43
CA GLY A 141 29.67 -15.51 -26.35
C GLY A 141 28.54 -16.54 -26.14
N ASN A 142 28.63 -17.39 -25.13
CA ASN A 142 27.55 -18.28 -24.75
C ASN A 142 26.74 -17.63 -23.63
N MET A 143 25.44 -17.56 -23.83
CA MET A 143 24.50 -17.04 -22.83
C MET A 143 23.74 -18.19 -22.16
N PHE A 144 23.66 -18.14 -20.85
CA PHE A 144 22.93 -19.12 -20.03
C PHE A 144 21.80 -18.43 -19.28
N THR A 145 20.60 -18.96 -19.41
CA THR A 145 19.48 -18.51 -18.60
C THR A 145 19.72 -18.86 -17.13
N VAL A 146 19.65 -17.87 -16.27
CA VAL A 146 19.79 -18.06 -14.82
C VAL A 146 18.45 -18.35 -14.17
N GLY A 147 18.48 -19.05 -13.05
CA GLY A 147 17.29 -19.34 -12.26
C GLY A 147 16.86 -18.16 -11.38
N ASP A 148 15.62 -18.22 -10.89
CA ASP A 148 15.04 -17.19 -10.01
C ASP A 148 15.91 -16.90 -8.77
N SER A 149 16.54 -17.91 -8.18
CA SER A 149 17.43 -17.74 -7.03
C SER A 149 18.67 -16.88 -7.35
N TYR A 150 19.21 -16.97 -8.54
CA TYR A 150 20.33 -16.14 -8.95
C TYR A 150 19.92 -14.67 -9.10
N LEU A 151 18.76 -14.42 -9.72
CA LEU A 151 18.21 -13.07 -9.82
C LEU A 151 17.89 -12.49 -8.44
N ALA A 152 17.42 -13.33 -7.53
CA ALA A 152 17.17 -12.95 -6.13
C ALA A 152 18.46 -12.51 -5.43
N ASP A 153 19.54 -13.26 -5.59
CA ASP A 153 20.84 -12.93 -5.01
C ASP A 153 21.45 -11.65 -5.62
N SER A 154 21.12 -11.34 -6.89
CA SER A 154 21.55 -10.14 -7.61
C SER A 154 20.54 -8.97 -7.54
N ALA A 155 19.52 -9.05 -6.69
CA ALA A 155 18.42 -8.07 -6.69
C ALA A 155 18.89 -6.62 -6.40
N ASN A 156 19.91 -6.44 -5.60
CA ASN A 156 20.44 -5.11 -5.30
C ASN A 156 21.14 -4.48 -6.50
N GLU A 157 21.95 -5.26 -7.20
CA GLU A 157 22.66 -4.83 -8.41
C GLU A 157 21.65 -4.51 -9.53
N ILE A 158 20.61 -5.32 -9.67
CA ILE A 158 19.50 -5.09 -10.60
C ILE A 158 18.75 -3.81 -10.24
N ALA A 159 18.45 -3.59 -8.96
CA ALA A 159 17.78 -2.39 -8.50
C ALA A 159 18.61 -1.11 -8.76
N GLU A 160 19.91 -1.15 -8.54
CA GLU A 160 20.79 0.00 -8.81
C GLU A 160 20.91 0.26 -10.31
N ALA A 161 21.04 -0.78 -11.14
CA ALA A 161 21.06 -0.65 -12.60
C ALA A 161 19.73 -0.03 -13.10
N LEU A 162 18.59 -0.51 -12.60
CA LEU A 162 17.28 0.02 -12.96
C LEU A 162 17.14 1.50 -12.60
N LYS A 163 17.62 1.93 -11.45
CA LYS A 163 17.64 3.35 -11.06
C LYS A 163 18.48 4.18 -12.03
N GLU A 164 19.64 3.69 -12.44
CA GLU A 164 20.52 4.40 -13.37
C GLU A 164 19.85 4.65 -14.72
N TYR A 165 19.03 3.70 -15.19
CA TYR A 165 18.32 3.82 -16.46
C TYR A 165 17.04 4.64 -16.37
N THR A 166 16.35 4.58 -15.22
CA THR A 166 15.15 5.37 -15.00
C THR A 166 15.46 6.76 -14.48
N ALA A 167 16.72 7.01 -14.12
CA ALA A 167 17.18 8.27 -13.57
C ALA A 167 17.30 9.36 -14.64
N ASN A 168 16.22 10.00 -14.88
CA ASN A 168 16.28 11.45 -14.81
C ASN A 168 16.36 11.82 -13.34
N ASP A 169 16.79 12.99 -12.98
CA ASP A 169 17.09 13.45 -11.61
C ASP A 169 16.13 13.01 -10.50
N GLU A 170 15.01 12.37 -10.82
CA GLU A 170 13.93 11.98 -9.92
C GLU A 170 13.42 10.54 -10.07
N ASN A 171 13.97 9.72 -10.95
CA ASN A 171 13.52 8.33 -11.16
C ASN A 171 12.04 8.19 -11.58
N ASP A 172 11.47 9.23 -12.18
CA ASP A 172 10.05 9.33 -12.49
C ASP A 172 9.80 9.31 -13.99
N MET A 173 9.14 8.24 -14.44
CA MET A 173 8.82 8.01 -15.85
C MET A 173 7.56 8.75 -16.33
N ALA A 174 6.75 9.32 -15.43
CA ALA A 174 5.52 10.03 -15.83
C ALA A 174 5.79 11.21 -16.77
N ALA A 175 6.98 11.82 -16.70
CA ALA A 175 7.38 12.90 -17.60
C ALA A 175 7.49 12.45 -19.07
N TYR A 176 7.59 11.16 -19.33
CA TYR A 176 7.65 10.58 -20.68
C TYR A 176 6.31 10.07 -21.19
N TYR A 177 5.29 10.11 -20.34
CA TYR A 177 3.92 9.80 -20.77
C TYR A 177 3.42 10.95 -21.65
N ASN A 178 3.45 10.75 -22.96
CA ASN A 178 3.17 11.78 -23.96
C ASN A 178 1.90 11.48 -24.78
N GLU A 179 1.06 10.58 -24.30
CA GLU A 179 -0.23 10.28 -24.89
C GLU A 179 -1.20 11.43 -24.61
N ASP A 180 -2.06 11.77 -25.59
CA ASP A 180 -3.10 12.78 -25.46
C ASP A 180 -4.42 12.11 -25.04
N ASP A 181 -4.44 11.62 -23.80
CA ASP A 181 -5.57 10.89 -23.23
C ASP A 181 -5.90 11.31 -21.78
N ALA A 182 -6.93 10.70 -21.20
CA ALA A 182 -7.37 11.00 -19.84
C ALA A 182 -6.36 10.54 -18.77
N VAL A 183 -5.47 9.60 -19.08
CA VAL A 183 -4.42 9.14 -18.13
C VAL A 183 -3.38 10.23 -17.93
N SER A 184 -3.03 10.99 -19.00
CA SER A 184 -2.06 12.08 -18.93
C SER A 184 -2.46 13.18 -17.94
N GLU A 185 -3.76 13.42 -17.78
CA GLU A 185 -4.28 14.38 -16.81
C GLU A 185 -4.22 13.87 -15.37
N LYS A 186 -4.31 12.55 -15.19
CA LYS A 186 -4.38 11.87 -13.88
C LYS A 186 -3.01 11.43 -13.36
N LEU A 187 -2.11 10.97 -14.22
CA LEU A 187 -0.80 10.45 -13.83
C LEU A 187 0.09 11.58 -13.31
N THR A 188 0.64 11.39 -12.10
CA THR A 188 1.54 12.36 -11.47
C THR A 188 2.94 11.83 -11.29
N SER A 189 3.10 10.51 -11.22
CA SER A 189 4.38 9.85 -11.00
C SER A 189 4.29 8.41 -11.47
N ALA A 190 5.37 7.87 -12.02
CA ALA A 190 5.52 6.48 -12.43
C ALA A 190 6.96 6.04 -12.14
N VAL A 191 7.16 5.29 -11.05
CA VAL A 191 8.48 4.94 -10.52
C VAL A 191 8.70 3.44 -10.60
N TRP A 192 9.80 3.04 -11.28
CA TRP A 192 10.24 1.67 -11.37
C TRP A 192 11.07 1.25 -10.15
N SER A 193 10.85 0.02 -9.73
CA SER A 193 11.62 -0.65 -8.68
C SER A 193 11.65 -2.16 -8.94
N VAL A 194 12.37 -2.90 -8.11
CA VAL A 194 12.32 -4.37 -8.11
C VAL A 194 11.79 -4.86 -6.78
N GLU A 195 11.00 -5.94 -6.81
CA GLU A 195 10.41 -6.51 -5.62
C GLU A 195 10.50 -8.04 -5.63
N MET A 196 10.86 -8.62 -4.48
CA MET A 196 10.92 -10.06 -4.30
C MET A 196 9.59 -10.62 -3.83
N HIS A 197 9.09 -11.65 -4.53
CA HIS A 197 7.95 -12.44 -4.09
C HIS A 197 8.29 -13.93 -4.10
N GLY A 198 8.39 -14.50 -2.90
CA GLY A 198 8.94 -15.84 -2.75
C GLY A 198 10.43 -15.86 -3.15
N ASP A 199 10.75 -16.69 -4.11
CA ASP A 199 12.09 -16.83 -4.70
C ASP A 199 12.24 -16.13 -6.07
N ARG A 200 11.21 -15.38 -6.52
CA ARG A 200 11.19 -14.74 -7.83
C ARG A 200 11.23 -13.22 -7.73
N LEU A 201 12.04 -12.62 -8.61
CA LEU A 201 12.18 -11.18 -8.74
C LEU A 201 11.21 -10.62 -9.77
N PHE A 202 10.59 -9.50 -9.43
CA PHE A 202 9.67 -8.77 -10.32
C PHE A 202 10.15 -7.34 -10.48
N GLY A 203 10.02 -6.82 -11.69
CA GLY A 203 9.94 -5.38 -11.91
C GLY A 203 8.59 -4.89 -11.42
N ARG A 204 8.58 -3.80 -10.68
CA ARG A 204 7.41 -3.15 -10.14
C ARG A 204 7.37 -1.69 -10.57
N ILE A 205 6.23 -1.22 -11.01
CA ILE A 205 6.00 0.20 -11.24
C ILE A 205 4.88 0.72 -10.34
N ASP A 206 5.19 1.75 -9.56
CA ASP A 206 4.24 2.48 -8.73
C ASP A 206 3.81 3.75 -9.45
N CYS A 207 2.56 3.80 -9.91
CA CYS A 207 1.95 4.97 -10.52
C CYS A 207 1.13 5.73 -9.48
N SER A 208 1.47 6.99 -9.23
CA SER A 208 0.65 7.89 -8.41
C SER A 208 -0.32 8.65 -9.29
N LEU A 209 -1.55 8.79 -8.85
CA LEU A 209 -2.67 9.34 -9.63
C LEU A 209 -3.38 10.43 -8.84
N LYS A 210 -3.84 11.49 -9.51
CA LYS A 210 -4.70 12.53 -8.92
C LYS A 210 -6.09 11.99 -8.59
N GLU A 211 -6.58 11.05 -9.40
CA GLU A 211 -7.88 10.40 -9.26
C GLU A 211 -7.85 8.99 -9.84
N ALA A 212 -8.85 8.17 -9.53
CA ALA A 212 -8.92 6.78 -9.94
C ALA A 212 -8.97 6.63 -11.47
N LEU A 213 -8.34 5.59 -11.98
CA LEU A 213 -8.47 5.18 -13.37
C LEU A 213 -9.71 4.31 -13.56
N THR A 214 -10.38 4.47 -14.69
CA THR A 214 -11.33 3.49 -15.18
C THR A 214 -10.59 2.23 -15.65
N ALA A 215 -11.32 1.16 -15.95
CA ALA A 215 -10.73 -0.05 -16.50
C ALA A 215 -10.02 0.20 -17.85
N GLU A 216 -10.61 1.04 -18.71
CA GLU A 216 -10.05 1.41 -20.02
C GLU A 216 -8.77 2.24 -19.86
N GLU A 217 -8.75 3.20 -18.94
CA GLU A 217 -7.56 4.01 -18.62
C GLU A 217 -6.46 3.16 -17.98
N THR A 218 -6.82 2.15 -17.18
CA THR A 218 -5.84 1.21 -16.60
C THR A 218 -5.18 0.38 -17.69
N GLU A 219 -5.94 -0.08 -18.69
CA GLU A 219 -5.37 -0.79 -19.84
C GLU A 219 -4.47 0.13 -20.69
N ALA A 220 -4.89 1.38 -20.94
CA ALA A 220 -4.06 2.34 -21.67
C ALA A 220 -2.72 2.60 -20.96
N LEU A 221 -2.75 2.75 -19.63
CA LEU A 221 -1.52 2.88 -18.84
C LEU A 221 -0.68 1.60 -18.86
N ARG A 222 -1.30 0.42 -18.82
CA ARG A 222 -0.62 -0.88 -18.95
C ARG A 222 0.10 -0.99 -20.29
N ASP A 223 -0.56 -0.64 -21.39
CA ASP A 223 0.01 -0.71 -22.74
C ASP A 223 1.21 0.23 -22.88
N TRP A 224 1.13 1.43 -22.31
CA TRP A 224 2.29 2.33 -22.26
C TRP A 224 3.44 1.74 -21.46
N ILE A 225 3.18 1.13 -20.29
CA ILE A 225 4.20 0.47 -19.46
C ILE A 225 4.87 -0.68 -20.23
N ILE A 226 4.08 -1.48 -20.96
CA ILE A 226 4.58 -2.54 -21.83
C ILE A 226 5.50 -1.95 -22.90
N GLY A 227 5.13 -0.82 -23.51
CA GLY A 227 6.00 -0.10 -24.43
C GLY A 227 7.35 0.32 -23.81
N GLN A 228 7.35 0.71 -22.53
CA GLN A 228 8.59 1.02 -21.81
C GLN A 228 9.42 -0.25 -21.50
N CYS A 229 8.77 -1.42 -21.38
CA CYS A 229 9.46 -2.70 -21.20
C CYS A 229 10.07 -3.21 -22.52
N SER A 230 9.44 -2.95 -23.68
CA SER A 230 9.91 -3.42 -24.99
C SER A 230 10.94 -2.49 -25.62
N ASP A 231 10.73 -1.16 -25.49
CA ASP A 231 11.63 -0.15 -26.04
C ASP A 231 12.31 0.61 -24.89
N GLY A 232 12.28 1.77 -24.66
CA GLY A 232 12.72 2.58 -23.52
C GLY A 232 13.61 1.86 -22.49
N ILE A 233 13.06 1.59 -21.31
CA ILE A 233 13.77 0.91 -20.21
C ILE A 233 14.14 -0.51 -20.58
N GLY A 234 13.28 -1.24 -21.29
CA GLY A 234 13.51 -2.60 -21.69
C GLY A 234 14.73 -2.72 -22.58
N GLU A 235 14.83 -1.90 -23.64
CA GLU A 235 15.97 -1.92 -24.55
C GLU A 235 17.29 -1.63 -23.83
N VAL A 236 17.34 -0.62 -22.97
CA VAL A 236 18.55 -0.26 -22.23
C VAL A 236 18.90 -1.34 -21.21
N PHE A 237 17.90 -1.89 -20.51
CA PHE A 237 18.06 -2.90 -19.46
C PHE A 237 18.55 -4.24 -20.03
N GLU A 238 18.17 -4.57 -21.30
CA GLU A 238 18.67 -5.74 -22.03
C GLU A 238 20.05 -5.53 -22.67
N GLN A 239 20.38 -4.32 -23.07
CA GLN A 239 21.62 -4.01 -23.78
C GLN A 239 22.79 -3.66 -22.87
N GLN A 240 22.55 -3.23 -21.66
CA GLN A 240 23.60 -2.87 -20.71
C GLN A 240 23.68 -3.92 -19.60
N PRO A 241 24.66 -4.83 -19.68
CA PRO A 241 24.77 -5.88 -18.69
C PRO A 241 25.22 -5.35 -17.33
N ILE A 242 24.78 -6.03 -16.31
CA ILE A 242 25.22 -5.85 -14.93
C ILE A 242 26.46 -6.70 -14.73
N ASP A 243 27.56 -6.08 -14.31
CA ASP A 243 28.80 -6.78 -14.03
C ASP A 243 28.68 -7.58 -12.72
N THR A 244 28.81 -8.90 -12.80
CA THR A 244 28.74 -9.82 -11.67
C THR A 244 30.00 -10.66 -11.56
N MET A 245 30.16 -11.39 -10.45
CA MET A 245 31.32 -12.30 -10.28
C MET A 245 31.35 -13.46 -11.27
N ASP A 246 30.18 -13.84 -11.82
CA ASP A 246 30.00 -14.96 -12.72
C ASP A 246 29.97 -14.54 -14.19
N GLY A 247 30.09 -13.24 -14.49
CA GLY A 247 30.04 -12.66 -15.83
C GLY A 247 29.02 -11.51 -15.95
N ASN A 248 28.72 -11.18 -17.19
CA ASN A 248 27.77 -10.12 -17.51
C ASN A 248 26.33 -10.64 -17.44
N LEU A 249 25.55 -10.14 -16.48
CA LEU A 249 24.13 -10.45 -16.32
C LEU A 249 23.29 -9.50 -17.16
N PHE A 250 22.55 -10.05 -18.12
CA PHE A 250 21.53 -9.36 -18.90
C PHE A 250 20.17 -9.68 -18.30
N VAL A 251 19.40 -8.64 -17.92
CA VAL A 251 18.08 -8.77 -17.33
C VAL A 251 17.05 -8.26 -18.33
N SER A 252 15.90 -8.92 -18.40
CA SER A 252 14.76 -8.48 -19.18
C SER A 252 13.43 -8.74 -18.48
N PHE A 253 12.40 -8.07 -18.94
CA PHE A 253 11.02 -8.35 -18.53
C PHE A 253 10.53 -9.61 -19.23
N TRP A 254 9.88 -10.50 -18.49
CA TRP A 254 9.39 -11.75 -19.07
C TRP A 254 8.31 -11.51 -20.12
N HIS A 255 8.51 -12.04 -21.31
CA HIS A 255 7.55 -11.95 -22.41
C HIS A 255 7.56 -13.22 -23.27
N SER A 256 6.52 -13.39 -24.07
CA SER A 256 6.40 -14.43 -25.08
C SER A 256 5.99 -13.78 -26.41
N GLY A 257 6.97 -13.56 -27.29
CA GLY A 257 6.76 -12.70 -28.46
C GLY A 257 6.53 -11.24 -28.01
N ASP A 258 5.47 -10.62 -28.48
CA ASP A 258 5.09 -9.25 -28.12
C ASP A 258 4.22 -9.18 -26.83
N ASP A 259 3.99 -10.33 -26.17
CA ASP A 259 3.07 -10.47 -25.05
C ASP A 259 3.85 -10.47 -23.72
N TYR A 260 3.87 -9.34 -23.03
CA TYR A 260 4.52 -9.15 -21.73
C TYR A 260 3.62 -9.61 -20.60
N ALA A 261 4.19 -10.31 -19.60
CA ALA A 261 3.46 -10.75 -18.42
C ALA A 261 3.23 -9.61 -17.42
N MET A 262 2.76 -8.46 -17.91
CA MET A 262 2.44 -7.30 -17.09
C MET A 262 1.11 -7.52 -16.37
N MET A 263 1.15 -7.46 -15.05
CA MET A 263 0.02 -7.69 -14.17
C MET A 263 -0.34 -6.44 -13.38
N THR A 264 -1.62 -6.13 -13.26
CA THR A 264 -2.12 -5.19 -12.25
C THR A 264 -1.94 -5.79 -10.84
N GLU A 265 -2.07 -5.00 -9.79
CA GLU A 265 -1.98 -5.46 -8.41
C GLU A 265 -2.98 -6.60 -8.10
N SER A 266 -4.22 -6.51 -8.61
CA SER A 266 -5.22 -7.56 -8.42
C SER A 266 -4.87 -8.87 -9.13
N GLU A 267 -4.37 -8.82 -10.36
CA GLU A 267 -3.90 -9.98 -11.12
C GLU A 267 -2.66 -10.60 -10.47
N PHE A 268 -1.77 -9.76 -9.95
CA PHE A 268 -0.60 -10.21 -9.22
C PHE A 268 -0.95 -10.91 -7.90
N ASP A 269 -1.94 -10.43 -7.18
CA ASP A 269 -2.46 -11.10 -5.99
C ASP A 269 -3.08 -12.46 -6.31
N GLU A 270 -3.76 -12.60 -7.44
CA GLU A 270 -4.27 -13.89 -7.92
C GLU A 270 -3.13 -14.84 -8.31
N TYR A 271 -2.13 -14.33 -9.01
CA TYR A 271 -0.91 -15.09 -9.36
C TYR A 271 -0.23 -15.64 -8.10
N ARG A 272 -0.05 -14.83 -7.07
CA ARG A 272 0.54 -15.23 -5.78
C ARG A 272 -0.27 -16.34 -5.11
N LYS A 273 -1.57 -16.19 -4.99
CA LYS A 273 -2.48 -17.21 -4.40
C LYS A 273 -2.39 -18.54 -5.13
N GLN A 274 -2.31 -18.51 -6.46
CA GLN A 274 -2.18 -19.74 -7.26
C GLN A 274 -0.85 -20.45 -7.02
N ASN A 275 0.25 -19.70 -6.87
CA ASN A 275 1.56 -20.29 -6.63
C ASN A 275 1.71 -20.83 -5.19
N GLU A 276 1.16 -20.15 -4.20
CA GLU A 276 1.12 -20.67 -2.82
C GLU A 276 0.34 -21.98 -2.72
N MET A 277 -0.79 -22.11 -3.44
CA MET A 277 -1.56 -23.37 -3.49
C MET A 277 -0.79 -24.52 -4.17
N ARG A 278 0.02 -24.21 -5.19
CA ARG A 278 0.86 -25.22 -5.87
C ARG A 278 1.98 -25.72 -4.97
N MET A 279 2.63 -24.84 -4.22
CA MET A 279 3.69 -25.22 -3.28
C MET A 279 3.14 -25.95 -2.05
N GLY A 280 1.97 -25.57 -1.51
CA GLY A 280 1.31 -26.26 -0.41
C GLY A 280 0.77 -27.65 -0.77
N GLY A 281 0.49 -27.93 -2.05
CA GLY A 281 0.05 -29.25 -2.55
C GLY A 281 1.18 -30.26 -2.80
N MET A 282 2.43 -29.89 -2.70
CA MET A 282 3.60 -30.78 -2.85
C MET A 282 4.11 -31.38 -1.54
N GLN A 283 3.47 -31.11 -0.41
CA GLN A 283 3.78 -31.73 0.89
C GLN A 283 2.78 -32.86 1.19
N ILE A 284 2.83 -33.96 0.43
CA ILE A 284 2.27 -35.25 0.86
C ILE A 284 3.28 -36.35 0.49
#